data_0369edd6f790c65c1a9154b143382063
#
_entry.id   0369edd6f790c65c1a9154b143382063
#
_cell.length_a   1.000
_cell.length_b   1.000
_cell.length_c   1.000
_cell.angle_alpha   90.00
_cell.angle_beta   90.00
_cell.angle_gamma   90.00
#
_symmetry.space_group_name_H-M   'P 1'
#
loop_
_entity.id
_entity.type
_entity.pdbx_description
1 polymer ?
#
loop_
_entity_poly.entity_id
_entity_poly.type
_entity_poly.pdbx_seq_one_letter_code
_entity_poly.pdbx_strand_id
1 'polypeptide(L)'
;MNTNVPVNSTDKIVLILLAVLAVIAVRIVISFFKPDKPKAGVKPHRRSAKTAGLTEVIVGIDGMMCGMCEAHIKDAIRGQFPQAKGLSASHVKGQAIFYLPEQLTTEAIAEALHAGIDPLGYTVSDVIIG
;
A
#
# COMPACT_ATOMS: atom_id res chain seq x y z
N MET A 1 -28.15 -40.24 25.99
CA MET A 1 -29.01 -39.91 24.86
C MET A 1 -28.29 -40.32 23.59
N ASN A 2 -28.56 -41.53 23.08
CA ASN A 2 -27.97 -42.00 21.82
C ASN A 2 -28.89 -41.57 20.68
N THR A 3 -28.56 -40.45 20.07
CA THR A 3 -29.22 -40.03 18.83
C THR A 3 -28.62 -40.83 17.67
N ASN A 4 -29.06 -42.05 17.55
CA ASN A 4 -28.75 -42.88 16.38
C ASN A 4 -29.71 -42.45 15.25
N VAL A 5 -29.43 -41.32 14.62
CA VAL A 5 -30.14 -40.86 13.43
C VAL A 5 -29.56 -41.64 12.26
N PRO A 6 -30.38 -42.36 11.46
CA PRO A 6 -29.90 -43.04 10.26
C PRO A 6 -29.45 -41.98 9.26
N VAL A 7 -28.14 -41.83 9.16
CA VAL A 7 -27.53 -40.82 8.28
C VAL A 7 -27.58 -41.34 6.84
N ASN A 8 -28.57 -40.90 6.08
CA ASN A 8 -28.66 -41.12 4.65
C ASN A 8 -27.53 -40.47 3.91
N SER A 9 -27.16 -40.94 2.74
CA SER A 9 -26.11 -40.36 1.91
C SER A 9 -26.31 -38.86 1.64
N THR A 10 -27.57 -38.43 1.57
CA THR A 10 -27.97 -37.02 1.41
C THR A 10 -27.61 -36.19 2.66
N ASP A 11 -27.81 -36.74 3.87
CA ASP A 11 -27.48 -36.05 5.12
C ASP A 11 -25.98 -35.87 5.28
N LYS A 12 -25.16 -36.80 4.83
CA LYS A 12 -23.71 -36.68 4.81
C LYS A 12 -23.26 -35.54 3.90
N ILE A 13 -23.85 -35.37 2.74
CA ILE A 13 -23.56 -34.31 1.80
C ILE A 13 -23.92 -32.96 2.43
N VAL A 14 -25.10 -32.85 3.04
CA VAL A 14 -25.55 -31.61 3.72
C VAL A 14 -24.64 -31.26 4.89
N LEU A 15 -24.21 -32.22 5.70
CA LEU A 15 -23.29 -31.99 6.81
C LEU A 15 -21.91 -31.52 6.35
N ILE A 16 -21.40 -32.12 5.27
CA ILE A 16 -20.12 -31.70 4.67
C ILE A 16 -20.22 -30.26 4.15
N LEU A 17 -21.32 -29.93 3.48
CA LEU A 17 -21.58 -28.61 2.91
C LEU A 17 -21.70 -27.55 4.01
N LEU A 18 -22.40 -27.86 5.10
CA LEU A 18 -22.49 -26.99 6.29
C LEU A 18 -21.14 -26.81 6.97
N ALA A 19 -20.35 -27.88 7.08
CA ALA A 19 -18.99 -27.80 7.65
C ALA A 19 -18.07 -26.90 6.81
N VAL A 20 -18.12 -27.01 5.49
CA VAL A 20 -17.36 -26.16 4.56
C VAL A 20 -17.79 -24.70 4.69
N LEU A 21 -19.09 -24.43 4.73
CA LEU A 21 -19.61 -23.06 4.92
C LEU A 21 -19.20 -22.50 6.28
N ALA A 22 -19.24 -23.29 7.34
CA ALA A 22 -18.77 -22.88 8.66
C ALA A 22 -17.29 -22.52 8.67
N VAL A 23 -16.44 -23.33 8.02
CA VAL A 23 -14.99 -23.04 7.89
C VAL A 23 -14.75 -21.77 7.10
N ILE A 24 -15.50 -21.54 6.02
CA ILE A 24 -15.38 -20.31 5.22
C ILE A 24 -15.83 -19.11 6.05
N ALA A 25 -16.94 -19.18 6.76
CA ALA A 25 -17.43 -18.12 7.64
C ALA A 25 -16.41 -17.76 8.74
N VAL A 26 -15.86 -18.78 9.41
CA VAL A 26 -14.81 -18.59 10.41
C VAL A 26 -13.56 -17.94 9.79
N ARG A 27 -13.16 -18.37 8.60
CA ARG A 27 -12.03 -17.75 7.89
C ARG A 27 -12.27 -16.29 7.55
N ILE A 28 -13.48 -15.93 7.10
CA ILE A 28 -13.86 -14.55 6.82
C ILE A 28 -13.82 -13.72 8.11
N VAL A 29 -14.44 -14.21 9.19
CA VAL A 29 -14.44 -13.53 10.49
C VAL A 29 -13.01 -13.32 11.01
N ILE A 30 -12.17 -14.36 10.98
CA ILE A 30 -10.76 -14.26 11.41
C ILE A 30 -9.99 -13.28 10.51
N SER A 31 -10.30 -13.21 9.21
CA SER A 31 -9.69 -12.25 8.30
C SER A 31 -10.07 -10.81 8.65
N PHE A 32 -11.32 -10.57 9.08
CA PHE A 32 -11.78 -9.26 9.52
C PHE A 32 -11.27 -8.87 10.92
N PHE A 33 -11.12 -9.83 11.81
CA PHE A 33 -10.64 -9.61 13.18
C PHE A 33 -9.13 -9.76 13.36
N LYS A 34 -8.37 -10.11 12.31
CA LYS A 34 -6.92 -9.94 12.38
C LYS A 34 -6.65 -8.44 12.46
N PRO A 35 -6.24 -7.92 13.65
CA PRO A 35 -5.63 -6.61 13.66
C PRO A 35 -4.42 -6.74 12.74
N ASP A 36 -4.38 -5.98 11.66
CA ASP A 36 -3.16 -5.79 10.90
C ASP A 36 -2.12 -5.35 11.92
N LYS A 37 -1.28 -6.29 12.36
CA LYS A 37 -0.09 -5.94 13.11
C LYS A 37 0.62 -4.92 12.24
N PRO A 38 0.91 -3.72 12.75
CA PRO A 38 1.77 -2.82 12.04
C PRO A 38 3.04 -3.63 11.78
N LYS A 39 3.22 -4.07 10.55
CA LYS A 39 4.47 -4.60 10.11
C LYS A 39 5.42 -3.42 10.07
N ALA A 40 5.95 -3.07 11.24
CA ALA A 40 7.21 -2.41 11.35
C ALA A 40 8.23 -3.37 10.74
N GLY A 41 8.45 -3.20 9.51
CA GLY A 41 9.33 -3.96 8.64
C GLY A 41 9.07 -3.44 7.26
N VAL A 42 9.75 -2.35 6.92
CA VAL A 42 10.02 -1.99 5.53
C VAL A 42 10.61 -3.24 4.91
N LYS A 43 9.74 -4.09 4.32
CA LYS A 43 10.25 -5.08 3.38
C LYS A 43 10.85 -4.25 2.27
N PRO A 44 12.17 -4.39 2.00
CA PRO A 44 12.72 -3.76 0.82
C PRO A 44 11.83 -4.23 -0.35
N HIS A 45 11.20 -3.27 -1.00
CA HIS A 45 10.44 -3.54 -2.21
C HIS A 45 11.37 -4.36 -3.08
N ARG A 46 10.99 -5.62 -3.38
CA ARG A 46 11.72 -6.47 -4.31
C ARG A 46 11.96 -5.60 -5.54
N ARG A 47 13.20 -5.19 -5.73
CA ARG A 47 13.64 -4.45 -6.90
C ARG A 47 13.14 -5.23 -8.10
N SER A 48 12.05 -4.76 -8.69
CA SER A 48 11.62 -5.25 -9.98
C SER A 48 12.80 -5.00 -10.91
N ALA A 49 13.17 -5.97 -11.72
CA ALA A 49 14.31 -5.86 -12.64
C ALA A 49 14.25 -4.63 -13.59
N LYS A 50 13.13 -3.90 -13.58
CA LYS A 50 12.91 -2.63 -14.31
C LYS A 50 13.49 -1.38 -13.63
N THR A 51 13.95 -1.47 -12.38
CA THR A 51 14.51 -0.35 -11.61
C THR A 51 16.02 -0.40 -11.48
N ALA A 52 16.69 -1.32 -12.19
CA ALA A 52 18.15 -1.36 -12.25
C ALA A 52 18.69 -0.04 -12.85
N GLY A 53 19.45 0.72 -12.06
CA GLY A 53 20.00 2.02 -12.45
C GLY A 53 19.11 3.23 -12.16
N LEU A 54 18.00 3.05 -11.43
CA LEU A 54 17.14 4.13 -10.95
C LEU A 54 17.34 4.35 -9.45
N THR A 55 17.38 5.60 -9.05
CA THR A 55 17.43 6.02 -7.63
C THR A 55 16.02 6.03 -7.06
N GLU A 56 15.79 5.32 -5.98
CA GLU A 56 14.51 5.33 -5.25
C GLU A 56 14.42 6.59 -4.39
N VAL A 57 13.32 7.31 -4.50
CA VAL A 57 13.02 8.48 -3.69
C VAL A 57 11.74 8.21 -2.90
N ILE A 58 11.85 8.33 -1.58
CA ILE A 58 10.73 8.20 -0.64
C ILE A 58 10.52 9.56 0.00
N VAL A 59 9.30 10.07 -0.10
CA VAL A 59 8.93 11.40 0.39
C VAL A 59 7.82 11.26 1.42
N GLY A 60 8.06 11.76 2.63
CA GLY A 60 7.02 11.94 3.65
C GLY A 60 6.19 13.18 3.32
N ILE A 61 4.88 13.05 3.36
CA ILE A 61 3.95 14.14 3.02
C ILE A 61 2.81 14.18 4.05
N ASP A 62 2.75 15.27 4.78
CA ASP A 62 1.69 15.55 5.73
C ASP A 62 0.51 16.25 5.06
N GLY A 63 -0.70 15.95 5.54
CA GLY A 63 -1.95 16.53 5.02
C GLY A 63 -2.67 15.68 3.99
N MET A 64 -2.13 14.52 3.58
CA MET A 64 -2.85 13.58 2.73
C MET A 64 -3.92 12.82 3.52
N MET A 65 -5.18 13.21 3.39
CA MET A 65 -6.29 12.60 4.13
C MET A 65 -7.18 11.68 3.30
N CYS A 66 -7.00 11.64 1.97
CA CYS A 66 -7.90 10.91 1.07
C CYS A 66 -7.23 10.44 -0.22
N GLY A 67 -7.87 9.50 -0.93
CA GLY A 67 -7.37 9.00 -2.20
C GLY A 67 -7.27 10.05 -3.31
N MET A 68 -8.08 11.12 -3.27
CA MET A 68 -7.96 12.26 -4.21
C MET A 68 -6.66 13.03 -3.96
N CYS A 69 -6.24 13.14 -2.70
CA CYS A 69 -4.97 13.77 -2.33
C CYS A 69 -3.78 13.02 -2.96
N GLU A 70 -3.84 11.68 -3.00
CA GLU A 70 -2.82 10.87 -3.68
C GLU A 70 -2.67 11.20 -5.17
N ALA A 71 -3.80 11.48 -5.86
CA ALA A 71 -3.78 11.88 -7.26
C ALA A 71 -3.11 13.24 -7.44
N HIS A 72 -3.45 14.23 -6.62
CA HIS A 72 -2.85 15.56 -6.65
C HIS A 72 -1.34 15.52 -6.40
N ILE A 73 -0.91 14.74 -5.40
CA ILE A 73 0.52 14.54 -5.11
C ILE A 73 1.25 13.89 -6.28
N LYS A 74 0.66 12.87 -6.89
CA LYS A 74 1.25 12.22 -8.07
C LYS A 74 1.40 13.19 -9.24
N ASP A 75 0.40 14.04 -9.47
CA ASP A 75 0.44 15.03 -10.55
C ASP A 75 1.46 16.13 -10.24
N ALA A 76 1.56 16.59 -9.00
CA ALA A 76 2.59 17.53 -8.56
C ALA A 76 4.00 16.98 -8.77
N ILE A 77 4.26 15.74 -8.36
CA ILE A 77 5.56 15.08 -8.55
C ILE A 77 5.87 14.90 -10.04
N ARG A 78 4.89 14.53 -10.88
CA ARG A 78 5.08 14.43 -12.33
C ARG A 78 5.38 15.77 -12.96
N GLY A 79 4.80 16.84 -12.46
CA GLY A 79 5.07 18.20 -12.92
C GLY A 79 6.52 18.63 -12.68
N GLN A 80 7.09 18.26 -11.53
CA GLN A 80 8.48 18.55 -11.17
C GLN A 80 9.47 17.56 -11.80
N PHE A 81 9.09 16.30 -11.86
CA PHE A 81 9.94 15.21 -12.35
C PHE A 81 9.21 14.40 -13.44
N PRO A 82 9.13 14.89 -14.69
CA PRO A 82 8.46 14.19 -15.80
C PRO A 82 9.07 12.81 -16.09
N GLN A 83 10.35 12.62 -15.77
CA GLN A 83 11.10 11.37 -15.91
C GLN A 83 10.86 10.36 -14.78
N ALA A 84 10.13 10.74 -13.72
CA ALA A 84 9.86 9.86 -12.58
C ALA A 84 9.09 8.60 -13.00
N LYS A 85 9.59 7.44 -12.57
CA LYS A 85 9.00 6.13 -12.86
C LYS A 85 8.46 5.50 -11.59
N GLY A 86 7.49 4.59 -11.74
CA GLY A 86 6.97 3.81 -10.61
C GLY A 86 6.32 4.64 -9.51
N LEU A 87 5.80 5.82 -9.83
CA LEU A 87 5.23 6.76 -8.88
C LEU A 87 4.01 6.18 -8.16
N SER A 88 4.10 6.08 -6.87
CA SER A 88 3.06 5.63 -5.94
C SER A 88 2.92 6.60 -4.78
N ALA A 89 1.71 6.95 -4.40
CA ALA A 89 1.42 7.73 -3.20
C ALA A 89 0.41 6.98 -2.34
N SER A 90 0.50 7.11 -1.04
CA SER A 90 -0.38 6.48 -0.07
C SER A 90 -0.72 7.44 1.06
N HIS A 91 -2.00 7.82 1.16
CA HIS A 91 -2.51 8.65 2.25
C HIS A 91 -2.47 7.91 3.60
N VAL A 92 -2.61 6.59 3.59
CA VAL A 92 -2.54 5.75 4.81
C VAL A 92 -1.15 5.77 5.42
N LYS A 93 -0.11 5.86 4.59
CA LYS A 93 1.29 5.89 5.02
C LYS A 93 1.86 7.31 5.12
N GLY A 94 1.14 8.31 4.59
CA GLY A 94 1.64 9.67 4.51
C GLY A 94 2.91 9.80 3.66
N GLN A 95 3.05 8.99 2.59
CA GLN A 95 4.28 8.98 1.80
C GLN A 95 4.03 8.77 0.32
N ALA A 96 4.94 9.27 -0.50
CA ALA A 96 5.05 8.98 -1.92
C ALA A 96 6.39 8.31 -2.22
N ILE A 97 6.41 7.40 -3.19
CA ILE A 97 7.60 6.69 -3.64
C ILE A 97 7.68 6.79 -5.15
N PHE A 98 8.84 7.11 -5.68
CA PHE A 98 9.11 7.15 -7.11
C PHE A 98 10.59 6.88 -7.40
N TYR A 99 10.91 6.66 -8.66
CA TYR A 99 12.26 6.33 -9.11
C TYR A 99 12.71 7.35 -10.14
N LEU A 100 13.94 7.88 -9.95
CA LEU A 100 14.58 8.80 -10.88
C LEU A 100 15.72 8.11 -11.63
N PRO A 101 15.86 8.34 -12.94
CA PRO A 101 16.98 7.79 -13.72
C PRO A 101 18.30 8.53 -13.49
N GLU A 102 18.23 9.69 -12.85
CA GLU A 102 19.35 10.59 -12.61
C GLU A 102 19.62 10.75 -11.12
N GLN A 103 20.89 10.79 -10.75
CA GLN A 103 21.30 11.04 -9.37
C GLN A 103 21.28 12.56 -9.12
N LEU A 104 20.14 13.05 -8.68
CA LEU A 104 20.01 14.41 -8.15
C LEU A 104 20.39 14.43 -6.67
N THR A 105 20.89 15.57 -6.20
CA THR A 105 21.15 15.74 -4.77
C THR A 105 19.83 15.78 -3.98
N THR A 106 19.87 15.33 -2.72
CA THR A 106 18.70 15.32 -1.85
C THR A 106 18.08 16.69 -1.72
N GLU A 107 18.93 17.74 -1.62
CA GLU A 107 18.51 19.14 -1.51
C GLU A 107 17.74 19.60 -2.77
N ALA A 108 18.24 19.28 -3.96
CA ALA A 108 17.58 19.66 -5.20
C ALA A 108 16.21 18.96 -5.37
N ILE A 109 16.12 17.71 -4.95
CA ILE A 109 14.85 16.97 -4.96
C ILE A 109 13.89 17.55 -3.94
N ALA A 110 14.33 17.84 -2.72
CA ALA A 110 13.52 18.43 -1.67
C ALA A 110 12.99 19.81 -2.08
N GLU A 111 13.84 20.69 -2.62
CA GLU A 111 13.44 22.01 -3.10
C GLU A 111 12.37 21.95 -4.20
N ALA A 112 12.55 21.06 -5.18
CA ALA A 112 11.58 20.87 -6.25
C ALA A 112 10.25 20.31 -5.73
N LEU A 113 10.30 19.41 -4.74
CA LEU A 113 9.09 18.84 -4.12
C LEU A 113 8.35 19.90 -3.29
N HIS A 114 9.05 20.71 -2.50
CA HIS A 114 8.45 21.84 -1.79
C HIS A 114 7.79 22.82 -2.76
N ALA A 115 8.47 23.17 -3.84
CA ALA A 115 7.92 24.07 -4.86
C ALA A 115 6.65 23.53 -5.53
N GLY A 116 6.53 22.20 -5.69
CA GLY A 116 5.37 21.58 -6.34
C GLY A 116 4.24 21.18 -5.40
N ILE A 117 4.53 20.84 -4.16
CA ILE A 117 3.60 20.23 -3.21
C ILE A 117 3.03 21.24 -2.21
N ASP A 118 3.88 22.13 -1.64
CA ASP A 118 3.47 23.10 -0.63
C ASP A 118 2.35 24.05 -1.11
N PRO A 119 2.36 24.55 -2.37
CA PRO A 119 1.29 25.40 -2.87
C PRO A 119 -0.10 24.71 -2.93
N LEU A 120 -0.12 23.37 -2.91
CA LEU A 120 -1.34 22.59 -2.90
C LEU A 120 -1.93 22.40 -1.50
N GLY A 121 -1.26 22.91 -0.46
CA GLY A 121 -1.69 22.81 0.93
C GLY A 121 -1.21 21.55 1.66
N TYR A 122 -0.25 20.84 1.11
CA TYR A 122 0.43 19.70 1.75
C TYR A 122 1.82 20.15 2.24
N THR A 123 2.38 19.40 3.18
CA THR A 123 3.73 19.68 3.69
C THR A 123 4.64 18.50 3.43
N VAL A 124 5.79 18.76 2.81
CA VAL A 124 6.86 17.76 2.67
C VAL A 124 7.59 17.68 4.00
N SER A 125 7.57 16.52 4.65
CA SER A 125 8.16 16.33 5.98
C SER A 125 9.55 15.70 5.92
N ASP A 126 9.77 14.78 4.97
CA ASP A 126 11.03 14.04 4.88
C ASP A 126 11.30 13.57 3.45
N VAL A 127 12.58 13.54 3.04
CA VAL A 127 13.02 13.05 1.73
C VAL A 127 14.18 12.09 1.92
N ILE A 128 13.97 10.83 1.57
CA ILE A 128 14.95 9.75 1.68
C ILE A 128 15.29 9.24 0.28
N ILE A 129 16.57 9.14 -0.01
CA ILE A 129 17.11 8.58 -1.25
C ILE A 129 17.77 7.25 -0.95
N GLY A 130 17.35 6.20 -1.65
CA GLY A 130 17.83 4.83 -1.48
C GLY A 130 18.58 4.28 -2.68
#